data_1a04c06fc0428503df627f5db8fa6513
#
_entry.id   1a04c06fc0428503df627f5db8fa6513
#
_cell.length_a   1.000
_cell.length_b   1.000
_cell.length_c   1.000
_cell.angle_alpha   90.00
_cell.angle_beta   90.00
_cell.angle_gamma   90.00
#
_symmetry.space_group_name_H-M   'P 1'
#
loop_
_entity.id
_entity.type
_entity.pdbx_description
1 polymer ?
#
loop_
_entity_poly.entity_id
_entity_poly.type
_entity_poly.pdbx_seq_one_letter_code
_entity_poly.pdbx_strand_id
1 'polypeptide(L)'
;RATEALEKVGLGAQLHKRPSQMSGGQMQRVAIARALVNDPDILLADEPTGALDSDTSVQVMDLLQEVAKDRLVVMVTHNPELAEQYATRIVTLKDGVIRSDTDPFEVDETVMGVAEHRNMGKSSMSFLTALALSFNNLKTKKARTLLTSFAGSIGIIGIALILSLSTG
;
A
#
# COMPACT_ATOMS: atom_id res chain seq x y z
N ARG A 1 13.23 -12.75 13.01
CA ARG A 1 12.81 -11.42 12.49
C ARG A 1 11.30 -11.31 12.29
N ALA A 2 10.65 -12.20 11.45
CA ALA A 2 9.20 -12.09 11.20
C ALA A 2 8.38 -12.36 12.48
N THR A 3 8.74 -13.38 13.26
CA THR A 3 8.12 -13.70 14.55
C THR A 3 8.24 -12.54 15.53
N GLU A 4 9.43 -12.00 15.70
CA GLU A 4 9.70 -10.84 16.55
C GLU A 4 8.89 -9.60 16.14
N ALA A 5 8.78 -9.33 14.83
CA ALA A 5 7.98 -8.23 14.33
C ALA A 5 6.48 -8.43 14.63
N LEU A 6 5.97 -9.66 14.52
CA LEU A 6 4.58 -9.98 14.86
C LEU A 6 4.33 -9.89 16.37
N GLU A 7 5.28 -10.29 17.19
CA GLU A 7 5.21 -10.14 18.65
C GLU A 7 5.19 -8.67 19.07
N LYS A 8 6.04 -7.82 18.45
CA LYS A 8 6.05 -6.37 18.69
C LYS A 8 4.71 -5.68 18.42
N VAL A 9 3.94 -6.17 17.46
CA VAL A 9 2.58 -5.63 17.17
C VAL A 9 1.45 -6.37 17.91
N GLY A 10 1.79 -7.21 18.90
CA GLY A 10 0.80 -7.94 19.72
C GLY A 10 0.13 -9.12 19.02
N LEU A 11 0.76 -9.71 18.00
CA LEU A 11 0.22 -10.83 17.23
C LEU A 11 0.94 -12.17 17.50
N GLY A 12 1.71 -12.29 18.58
CA GLY A 12 2.44 -13.51 18.92
C GLY A 12 1.55 -14.76 19.01
N ALA A 13 0.33 -14.64 19.55
CA ALA A 13 -0.62 -15.75 19.63
C ALA A 13 -1.28 -16.12 18.29
N GLN A 14 -1.11 -15.32 17.23
CA GLN A 14 -1.74 -15.47 15.93
C GLN A 14 -0.80 -15.92 14.80
N LEU A 15 0.44 -16.31 15.12
CA LEU A 15 1.50 -16.67 14.17
C LEU A 15 1.08 -17.72 13.13
N HIS A 16 0.17 -18.62 13.48
CA HIS A 16 -0.29 -19.72 12.62
C HIS A 16 -1.63 -19.47 11.95
N LYS A 17 -2.26 -18.30 12.18
CA LYS A 17 -3.53 -17.95 11.53
C LYS A 17 -3.31 -17.57 10.06
N ARG A 18 -4.27 -17.97 9.23
CA ARG A 18 -4.34 -17.50 7.84
C ARG A 18 -4.97 -16.10 7.78
N PRO A 19 -4.64 -15.28 6.77
CA PRO A 19 -5.25 -13.95 6.60
C PRO A 19 -6.77 -13.94 6.66
N SER A 20 -7.44 -14.97 6.11
CA SER A 20 -8.90 -15.11 6.14
C SER A 20 -9.51 -15.36 7.52
N GLN A 21 -8.69 -15.62 8.53
CA GLN A 21 -9.09 -15.87 9.92
C GLN A 21 -8.78 -14.67 10.83
N MET A 22 -8.34 -13.56 10.25
CA MET A 22 -7.91 -12.37 10.99
C MET A 22 -8.91 -11.22 10.81
N SER A 23 -9.09 -10.42 11.86
CA SER A 23 -9.87 -9.18 11.77
C SER A 23 -9.14 -8.11 10.96
N GLY A 24 -9.86 -7.05 10.55
CA GLY A 24 -9.26 -5.90 9.85
C GLY A 24 -8.09 -5.28 10.61
N GLY A 25 -8.26 -5.04 11.91
CA GLY A 25 -7.20 -4.51 12.77
C GLY A 25 -6.00 -5.45 12.93
N GLN A 26 -6.23 -6.77 13.02
CA GLN A 26 -5.15 -7.75 13.01
C GLN A 26 -4.38 -7.73 11.69
N MET A 27 -5.09 -7.63 10.56
CA MET A 27 -4.46 -7.51 9.23
C MET A 27 -3.63 -6.23 9.11
N GLN A 28 -4.13 -5.11 9.67
CA GLN A 28 -3.37 -3.86 9.70
C GLN A 28 -2.10 -3.98 10.54
N ARG A 29 -2.18 -4.61 11.71
CA ARG A 29 -0.98 -4.91 12.53
C ARG A 29 0.01 -5.83 11.82
N VAL A 30 -0.45 -6.80 11.03
CA VAL A 30 0.42 -7.61 10.16
C VAL A 30 1.13 -6.74 9.12
N ALA A 31 0.42 -5.77 8.52
CA ALA A 31 1.03 -4.84 7.56
C ALA A 31 2.13 -3.98 8.21
N ILE A 32 1.89 -3.49 9.43
CA ILE A 32 2.89 -2.77 10.24
C ILE A 32 4.07 -3.69 10.57
N ALA A 33 3.82 -4.90 11.07
CA ALA A 33 4.88 -5.87 11.35
C ALA A 33 5.75 -6.16 10.11
N ARG A 34 5.11 -6.35 8.95
CA ARG A 34 5.80 -6.54 7.67
C ARG A 34 6.74 -5.39 7.34
N ALA A 35 6.31 -4.16 7.56
CA ALA A 35 7.14 -2.97 7.33
C ALA A 35 8.34 -2.92 8.30
N LEU A 36 8.16 -3.38 9.53
CA LEU A 36 9.19 -3.39 10.59
C LEU A 36 10.23 -4.51 10.46
N VAL A 37 10.00 -5.56 9.66
CA VAL A 37 10.91 -6.74 9.56
C VAL A 37 12.33 -6.35 9.18
N ASN A 38 12.51 -5.33 8.34
CA ASN A 38 13.82 -4.86 7.87
C ASN A 38 14.39 -3.73 8.72
N ASP A 39 13.76 -3.42 9.84
CA ASP A 39 14.17 -2.37 10.79
C ASP A 39 14.45 -1.02 10.09
N PRO A 40 13.46 -0.43 9.39
CA PRO A 40 13.65 0.81 8.66
C PRO A 40 13.72 2.01 9.59
N ASP A 41 14.50 3.03 9.20
CA ASP A 41 14.56 4.32 9.89
C ASP A 41 13.29 5.15 9.67
N ILE A 42 12.60 4.94 8.54
CA ILE A 42 11.40 5.68 8.14
C ILE A 42 10.27 4.68 7.83
N LEU A 43 9.11 4.88 8.46
CA LEU A 43 7.88 4.14 8.19
C LEU A 43 6.88 5.05 7.50
N LEU A 44 6.37 4.62 6.33
CA LEU A 44 5.31 5.31 5.60
C LEU A 44 3.98 4.60 5.83
N ALA A 45 2.99 5.31 6.35
CA ALA A 45 1.65 4.82 6.62
C ALA A 45 0.63 5.62 5.79
N ASP A 46 0.01 4.96 4.81
CA ASP A 46 -1.03 5.54 3.96
C ASP A 46 -2.38 5.03 4.44
N GLU A 47 -3.23 5.95 4.94
CA GLU A 47 -4.56 5.68 5.50
C GLU A 47 -4.61 4.47 6.45
N PRO A 48 -3.78 4.42 7.51
CA PRO A 48 -3.63 3.21 8.33
C PRO A 48 -4.90 2.79 9.07
N THR A 49 -5.90 3.67 9.16
CA THR A 49 -7.17 3.45 9.87
C THR A 49 -8.40 3.47 8.96
N GLY A 50 -8.24 3.70 7.66
CA GLY A 50 -9.34 4.01 6.73
C GLY A 50 -10.43 2.93 6.57
N ALA A 51 -10.17 1.69 6.97
CA ALA A 51 -11.13 0.57 6.88
C ALA A 51 -11.45 -0.06 8.26
N LEU A 52 -11.18 0.66 9.36
CA LEU A 52 -11.31 0.16 10.71
C LEU A 52 -12.41 0.90 11.47
N ASP A 53 -12.99 0.22 12.48
CA ASP A 53 -13.85 0.85 13.47
C ASP A 53 -13.01 1.77 14.41
N SER A 54 -13.69 2.62 15.16
CA SER A 54 -13.05 3.64 16.01
C SER A 54 -12.10 3.02 17.04
N ASP A 55 -12.50 1.95 17.72
CA ASP A 55 -11.70 1.34 18.79
C ASP A 55 -10.43 0.66 18.22
N THR A 56 -10.59 0.01 17.08
CA THR A 56 -9.46 -0.61 16.38
C THR A 56 -8.53 0.45 15.78
N SER A 57 -9.07 1.57 15.32
CA SER A 57 -8.28 2.71 14.83
C SER A 57 -7.37 3.27 15.90
N VAL A 58 -7.89 3.50 17.12
CA VAL A 58 -7.10 3.94 18.27
C VAL A 58 -5.95 2.96 18.55
N GLN A 59 -6.23 1.65 18.60
CA GLN A 59 -5.20 0.64 18.85
C GLN A 59 -4.08 0.62 17.78
N VAL A 60 -4.43 0.89 16.53
CA VAL A 60 -3.44 0.99 15.44
C VAL A 60 -2.63 2.27 15.56
N MET A 61 -3.27 3.39 15.93
CA MET A 61 -2.58 4.66 16.14
C MET A 61 -1.64 4.62 17.35
N ASP A 62 -2.06 4.02 18.47
CA ASP A 62 -1.21 3.81 19.65
C ASP A 62 0.04 2.98 19.29
N LEU A 63 -0.15 1.94 18.47
CA LEU A 63 0.98 1.13 17.98
C LEU A 63 1.93 1.95 17.10
N LEU A 64 1.41 2.79 16.19
CA LEU A 64 2.23 3.66 15.35
C LEU A 64 2.98 4.71 16.20
N GLN A 65 2.34 5.23 17.24
CA GLN A 65 2.98 6.14 18.19
C GLN A 65 4.11 5.47 18.97
N GLU A 66 3.93 4.20 19.36
CA GLU A 66 5.00 3.42 20.00
C GLU A 66 6.19 3.22 19.04
N VAL A 67 5.91 2.89 17.78
CA VAL A 67 6.92 2.76 16.73
C VAL A 67 7.65 4.10 16.48
N ALA A 68 6.95 5.22 16.59
CA ALA A 68 7.51 6.56 16.36
C ALA A 68 8.50 7.02 17.44
N LYS A 69 8.64 6.32 18.56
CA LYS A 69 9.64 6.62 19.59
C LYS A 69 11.07 6.39 19.09
N ASP A 70 11.27 5.41 18.21
CA ASP A 70 12.57 4.98 17.76
C ASP A 70 12.87 5.34 16.28
N ARG A 71 11.86 5.82 15.54
CA ARG A 71 11.98 6.07 14.10
C ARG A 71 10.99 7.12 13.59
N LEU A 72 11.23 7.66 12.42
CA LEU A 72 10.31 8.58 11.79
C LEU A 72 9.11 7.83 11.21
N VAL A 73 7.90 8.19 11.65
CA VAL A 73 6.65 7.72 11.04
C VAL A 73 6.02 8.88 10.26
N VAL A 74 5.86 8.70 8.96
CA VAL A 74 5.17 9.65 8.08
C VAL A 74 3.81 9.05 7.74
N MET A 75 2.74 9.69 8.17
CA MET A 75 1.37 9.23 7.95
C MET A 75 0.64 10.15 6.99
N VAL A 76 -0.09 9.57 6.05
CA VAL A 76 -1.08 10.27 5.23
C VAL A 76 -2.46 9.86 5.71
N THR A 77 -3.32 10.82 6.02
CA THR A 77 -4.70 10.57 6.44
C THR A 77 -5.61 11.70 6.04
N HIS A 78 -6.88 11.40 5.80
CA HIS A 78 -7.95 12.36 5.61
C HIS A 78 -8.73 12.64 6.92
N ASN A 79 -8.35 12.02 8.04
CA ASN A 79 -8.98 12.24 9.34
C ASN A 79 -8.16 13.26 10.16
N PRO A 80 -8.62 14.53 10.27
CA PRO A 80 -7.90 15.56 10.98
C PRO A 80 -7.83 15.31 12.49
N GLU A 81 -8.86 14.70 13.09
CA GLU A 81 -8.89 14.43 14.54
C GLU A 81 -7.77 13.47 14.96
N LEU A 82 -7.56 12.40 14.19
CA LEU A 82 -6.46 11.48 14.44
C LEU A 82 -5.10 12.13 14.20
N ALA A 83 -4.98 13.00 13.19
CA ALA A 83 -3.75 13.73 12.95
C ALA A 83 -3.41 14.66 14.13
N GLU A 84 -4.39 15.43 14.62
CA GLU A 84 -4.21 16.35 15.75
C GLU A 84 -3.88 15.62 17.06
N GLN A 85 -4.44 14.43 17.27
CA GLN A 85 -4.22 13.66 18.48
C GLN A 85 -2.85 12.99 18.53
N TYR A 86 -2.34 12.49 17.39
CA TYR A 86 -1.18 11.60 17.37
C TYR A 86 0.07 12.19 16.71
N ALA A 87 -0.06 13.18 15.82
CA ALA A 87 1.07 13.71 15.09
C ALA A 87 1.79 14.81 15.88
N THR A 88 3.12 14.83 15.80
CA THR A 88 3.96 15.91 16.33
C THR A 88 4.05 17.08 15.36
N ARG A 89 3.93 16.82 14.05
CA ARG A 89 3.91 17.83 12.98
C ARG A 89 2.84 17.47 11.97
N ILE A 90 2.06 18.46 11.55
CA ILE A 90 0.97 18.30 10.58
C ILE A 90 1.23 19.23 9.40
N VAL A 91 1.31 18.62 8.19
CA VAL A 91 1.39 19.36 6.93
C VAL A 91 0.10 19.16 6.18
N THR A 92 -0.69 20.22 6.02
CA THR A 92 -1.97 20.17 5.29
C THR A 92 -1.75 20.48 3.82
N LEU A 93 -2.12 19.52 2.96
CA LEU A 93 -2.08 19.67 1.51
C LEU A 93 -3.51 19.83 0.96
N LYS A 94 -3.69 20.76 0.03
CA LYS A 94 -4.92 20.92 -0.75
C LYS A 94 -4.57 21.32 -2.19
N ASP A 95 -5.11 20.59 -3.16
CA ASP A 95 -4.90 20.85 -4.60
C ASP A 95 -3.40 20.86 -4.99
N GLY A 96 -2.60 19.98 -4.36
CA GLY A 96 -1.16 19.88 -4.60
C GLY A 96 -0.31 21.01 -3.98
N VAL A 97 -0.92 21.87 -3.15
CA VAL A 97 -0.24 23.00 -2.49
C VAL A 97 -0.29 22.80 -0.97
N ILE A 98 0.82 23.09 -0.29
CA ILE A 98 0.88 23.14 1.17
C ILE A 98 0.08 24.34 1.64
N ARG A 99 -0.93 24.13 2.47
CA ARG A 99 -1.79 25.17 3.06
C ARG A 99 -1.34 25.59 4.45
N SER A 100 -0.89 24.64 5.22
CA SER A 100 -0.34 24.89 6.55
C SER A 100 0.69 23.84 6.92
N ASP A 101 1.61 24.24 7.78
CA ASP A 101 2.60 23.40 8.41
C ASP A 101 2.72 23.85 9.87
N THR A 102 2.54 22.94 10.82
CA THR A 102 2.53 23.29 12.25
C THR A 102 3.93 23.52 12.82
N ASP A 103 4.94 23.00 12.14
CA ASP A 103 6.35 23.12 12.56
C ASP A 103 7.24 23.18 11.31
N PRO A 104 7.20 24.32 10.56
CA PRO A 104 7.95 24.46 9.32
C PRO A 104 9.46 24.42 9.62
N PHE A 105 10.17 23.57 8.91
CA PHE A 105 11.61 23.49 8.99
C PHE A 105 12.23 24.67 8.23
N GLU A 106 12.91 25.57 8.94
CA GLU A 106 13.69 26.62 8.31
C GLU A 106 15.02 26.02 7.81
N VAL A 107 15.15 25.96 6.48
CA VAL A 107 16.37 25.50 5.83
C VAL A 107 17.40 26.61 5.89
N ASP A 108 18.49 26.43 6.64
CA ASP A 108 19.67 27.27 6.51
C ASP A 108 20.40 26.85 5.22
N GLU A 109 20.18 27.60 4.15
CA GLU A 109 20.79 27.35 2.82
C GLU A 109 22.33 27.33 2.86
N THR A 110 22.93 27.88 3.88
CA THR A 110 24.40 27.92 4.04
C THR A 110 24.98 26.59 4.52
N VAL A 111 24.16 25.73 5.15
CA VAL A 111 24.59 24.45 5.75
C VAL A 111 24.21 23.25 4.86
N MET A 112 23.19 23.36 4.05
CA MET A 112 22.82 22.31 3.12
C MET A 112 23.63 22.43 1.83
N GLY A 113 24.66 21.62 1.68
CA GLY A 113 25.18 21.28 0.35
C GLY A 113 24.03 20.74 -0.51
N VAL A 114 23.93 21.20 -1.76
CA VAL A 114 22.96 20.71 -2.73
C VAL A 114 22.97 19.19 -2.69
N ALA A 115 21.88 18.59 -2.23
CA ALA A 115 21.73 17.13 -2.25
C ALA A 115 21.87 16.70 -3.71
N GLU A 116 22.99 16.11 -4.08
CA GLU A 116 23.15 15.50 -5.39
C GLU A 116 22.05 14.42 -5.50
N HIS A 117 21.01 14.74 -6.26
CA HIS A 117 20.06 13.73 -6.65
C HIS A 117 20.79 12.65 -7.43
N ARG A 118 21.19 11.61 -6.73
CA ARG A 118 21.73 10.41 -7.35
C ARG A 118 20.61 9.89 -8.26
N ASN A 119 20.74 10.19 -9.56
CA ASN A 119 19.85 9.64 -10.57
C ASN A 119 19.86 8.13 -10.41
N MET A 120 18.86 7.61 -9.69
CA MET A 120 18.54 6.18 -9.73
C MET A 120 18.15 5.93 -11.18
N GLY A 121 19.06 5.30 -11.93
CA GLY A 121 18.91 5.08 -13.36
C GLY A 121 17.53 4.57 -13.70
N LYS A 122 17.00 4.94 -14.86
CA LYS A 122 15.70 4.48 -15.35
C LYS A 122 15.63 2.98 -15.14
N SER A 123 14.72 2.53 -14.25
CA SER A 123 14.46 1.10 -14.08
C SER A 123 13.90 0.59 -15.41
N SER A 124 14.72 -0.06 -16.22
CA SER A 124 14.28 -0.69 -17.45
C SER A 124 13.92 -2.14 -17.14
N MET A 125 12.65 -2.46 -17.27
CA MET A 125 12.19 -3.83 -17.15
C MET A 125 12.47 -4.56 -18.44
N SER A 126 13.17 -5.70 -18.39
CA SER A 126 13.41 -6.54 -19.58
C SER A 126 12.08 -6.98 -20.19
N PHE A 127 11.98 -6.99 -21.52
CA PHE A 127 10.78 -7.42 -22.23
C PHE A 127 10.35 -8.84 -21.83
N LEU A 128 11.29 -9.75 -21.60
CA LEU A 128 11.03 -11.10 -21.11
C LEU A 128 10.43 -11.10 -19.71
N THR A 129 10.88 -10.21 -18.83
CA THR A 129 10.32 -10.07 -17.48
C THR A 129 8.90 -9.50 -17.54
N ALA A 130 8.62 -8.54 -18.41
CA ALA A 130 7.29 -7.98 -18.62
C ALA A 130 6.32 -9.06 -19.16
N LEU A 131 6.75 -9.87 -20.14
CA LEU A 131 5.98 -11.00 -20.64
C LEU A 131 5.70 -12.05 -19.57
N ALA A 132 6.70 -12.43 -18.78
CA ALA A 132 6.55 -13.40 -17.69
C ALA A 132 5.57 -12.91 -16.61
N LEU A 133 5.62 -11.63 -16.24
CA LEU A 133 4.69 -11.02 -15.31
C LEU A 133 3.26 -10.97 -15.88
N SER A 134 3.09 -10.60 -17.15
CA SER A 134 1.79 -10.63 -17.83
C SER A 134 1.19 -12.03 -17.87
N PHE A 135 2.00 -13.03 -18.21
CA PHE A 135 1.55 -14.42 -18.24
C PHE A 135 1.19 -14.95 -16.84
N ASN A 136 1.94 -14.56 -15.82
CA ASN A 136 1.66 -14.92 -14.44
C ASN A 136 0.36 -14.26 -13.92
N ASN A 137 0.09 -13.02 -14.32
CA ASN A 137 -1.16 -12.33 -14.02
C ASN A 137 -2.39 -12.98 -14.69
N LEU A 138 -2.23 -13.47 -15.94
CA LEU A 138 -3.27 -14.24 -16.62
C LEU A 138 -3.53 -15.58 -15.91
N LYS A 139 -2.49 -16.24 -15.45
CA LYS A 139 -2.58 -17.52 -14.73
C LYS A 139 -3.23 -17.38 -13.34
N THR A 140 -2.96 -16.30 -12.62
CA THR A 140 -3.55 -16.06 -11.29
C THR A 140 -5.02 -15.64 -11.37
N LYS A 141 -5.46 -15.01 -12.46
CA LYS A 141 -6.85 -14.58 -12.69
C LYS A 141 -7.62 -15.52 -13.63
N LYS A 142 -7.37 -16.82 -13.56
CA LYS A 142 -7.93 -17.85 -14.45
C LYS A 142 -9.43 -17.74 -14.70
N ALA A 143 -10.24 -17.52 -13.66
CA ALA A 143 -11.69 -17.42 -13.79
C ALA A 143 -12.12 -16.22 -14.65
N ARG A 144 -11.51 -15.07 -14.47
CA ARG A 144 -11.82 -13.86 -15.26
C ARG A 144 -11.36 -14.02 -16.70
N THR A 145 -10.17 -14.57 -16.93
CA THR A 145 -9.62 -14.81 -18.27
C THR A 145 -10.46 -15.81 -19.05
N LEU A 146 -10.92 -16.90 -18.42
CA LEU A 146 -11.85 -17.86 -19.01
C LEU A 146 -13.19 -17.21 -19.41
N LEU A 147 -13.80 -16.44 -18.51
CA LEU A 147 -15.06 -15.74 -18.79
C LEU A 147 -14.95 -14.77 -19.97
N THR A 148 -13.89 -13.97 -20.03
CA THR A 148 -13.68 -13.00 -21.14
C THR A 148 -13.37 -13.71 -22.46
N SER A 149 -12.62 -14.83 -22.44
CA SER A 149 -12.34 -15.63 -23.63
C SER A 149 -13.62 -16.29 -24.16
N PHE A 150 -14.46 -16.82 -23.28
CA PHE A 150 -15.75 -17.41 -23.66
C PHE A 150 -16.69 -16.37 -24.28
N ALA A 151 -16.81 -15.19 -23.67
CA ALA A 151 -17.65 -14.10 -24.20
C ALA A 151 -17.16 -13.63 -25.59
N GLY A 152 -15.85 -13.51 -25.79
CA GLY A 152 -15.27 -13.16 -27.09
C GLY A 152 -15.50 -14.23 -28.17
N SER A 153 -15.38 -15.51 -27.79
CA SER A 153 -15.60 -16.64 -28.71
C SER A 153 -17.03 -16.71 -29.21
N ILE A 154 -18.02 -16.50 -28.35
CA ILE A 154 -19.45 -16.49 -28.73
C ILE A 154 -19.74 -15.37 -29.74
N GLY A 155 -19.15 -14.18 -29.54
CA GLY A 155 -19.30 -13.05 -30.46
C GLY A 155 -18.76 -13.39 -31.87
N ILE A 156 -17.58 -13.97 -31.95
CA ILE A 156 -16.93 -14.35 -33.23
C ILE A 156 -17.75 -15.44 -33.93
N ILE A 157 -18.19 -16.47 -33.21
CA ILE A 157 -19.02 -17.54 -33.76
C ILE A 157 -20.35 -17.00 -34.27
N GLY A 158 -20.98 -16.07 -33.55
CA GLY A 158 -22.23 -15.42 -33.95
C GLY A 158 -22.08 -14.65 -35.29
N ILE A 159 -21.00 -13.87 -35.43
CA ILE A 159 -20.73 -13.12 -36.65
C ILE A 159 -20.42 -14.07 -37.82
N ALA A 160 -19.63 -15.14 -37.60
CA ALA A 160 -19.32 -16.12 -38.62
C ALA A 160 -20.56 -16.85 -39.12
N LEU A 161 -21.50 -17.23 -38.23
CA LEU A 161 -22.79 -17.85 -38.58
C LEU A 161 -23.67 -16.92 -39.40
N ILE A 162 -23.78 -15.64 -39.03
CA ILE A 162 -24.60 -14.66 -39.79
C ILE A 162 -24.00 -14.47 -41.19
N LEU A 163 -22.70 -14.36 -41.33
CA LEU A 163 -22.03 -14.21 -42.63
C LEU A 163 -22.21 -15.46 -43.51
N SER A 164 -22.11 -16.66 -42.91
CA SER A 164 -22.33 -17.93 -43.62
C SER A 164 -23.77 -18.07 -44.14
N LEU A 165 -24.76 -17.63 -43.36
CA LEU A 165 -26.17 -17.66 -43.79
C LEU A 165 -26.52 -16.57 -44.81
N SER A 166 -25.76 -15.47 -44.86
CA SER A 166 -25.95 -14.36 -45.81
C SER A 166 -25.33 -14.63 -47.19
N THR A 167 -24.36 -15.56 -47.31
CA THR A 167 -23.65 -15.91 -48.55
C THR A 167 -24.11 -17.20 -49.22
N GLY A 168 -25.03 -17.93 -48.63
CA GLY A 168 -25.71 -19.11 -49.21
C GLY A 168 -27.11 -18.75 -49.66
#